data_fcbf39ac3759c7429174173c711e3540
#
_entry.id   fcbf39ac3759c7429174173c711e3540
#
_cell.length_a   1.000
_cell.length_b   1.000
_cell.length_c   1.000
_cell.angle_alpha   90.00
_cell.angle_beta   90.00
_cell.angle_gamma   90.00
#
_symmetry.space_group_name_H-M   'P 1'
#
loop_
_entity.id
_entity.type
_entity.pdbx_description
1 polymer ?
#
loop_
_entity_poly.entity_id
_entity_poly.type
_entity_poly.pdbx_seq_one_letter_code
_entity_poly.pdbx_strand_id
1 'polypeptide(L)'
;MYTVLSKVYLEVAERLSALIGTSQYYSGAFEIDFEDVSCRMVLSAVIYRHNETLPEGRVVDLIDNIIPVWWEFHTITEEGEVLNDFDFAELKEYLLDK
;
A
#
# COMPACT_ATOMS: atom_id res chain seq x y z
N MET A 1 0.16 21.90 2.52
CA MET A 1 0.23 20.52 1.99
C MET A 1 0.49 19.55 3.13
N TYR A 2 -0.21 18.41 3.14
CA TYR A 2 0.01 17.38 4.16
C TYR A 2 1.25 16.57 3.82
N THR A 3 2.19 16.49 4.76
CA THR A 3 3.40 15.68 4.60
C THR A 3 3.10 14.25 5.08
N VAL A 4 3.24 13.28 4.17
CA VAL A 4 2.96 11.88 4.49
C VAL A 4 4.15 11.30 5.25
N LEU A 5 3.91 10.94 6.51
CA LEU A 5 4.93 10.40 7.40
C LEU A 5 5.09 8.90 7.20
N SER A 6 6.23 8.36 7.65
CA SER A 6 6.53 6.93 7.56
C SER A 6 5.44 6.07 8.18
N LYS A 7 4.85 6.49 9.30
CA LYS A 7 3.76 5.74 9.96
C LYS A 7 2.53 5.60 9.06
N VAL A 8 2.28 6.59 8.20
CA VAL A 8 1.15 6.55 7.27
C VAL A 8 1.43 5.53 6.18
N TYR A 9 2.62 5.57 5.59
CA TYR A 9 3.03 4.57 4.60
C TYR A 9 2.96 3.16 5.18
N LEU A 10 3.42 2.96 6.39
CA LEU A 10 3.40 1.65 7.04
C LEU A 10 1.97 1.14 7.22
N GLU A 11 1.05 1.99 7.68
CA GLU A 11 -0.35 1.61 7.84
C GLU A 11 -1.01 1.26 6.51
N VAL A 12 -0.74 2.07 5.48
CA VAL A 12 -1.25 1.80 4.13
C VAL A 12 -0.72 0.47 3.62
N ALA A 13 0.59 0.22 3.79
CA ALA A 13 1.22 -1.02 3.36
C ALA A 13 0.65 -2.24 4.09
N GLU A 14 0.45 -2.16 5.39
CA GLU A 14 -0.13 -3.24 6.18
C GLU A 14 -1.56 -3.57 5.73
N ARG A 15 -2.36 -2.53 5.50
CA ARG A 15 -3.73 -2.70 5.04
C ARG A 15 -3.77 -3.31 3.64
N LEU A 16 -2.93 -2.83 2.73
CA LEU A 16 -2.84 -3.36 1.38
C LEU A 16 -2.39 -4.82 1.38
N SER A 17 -1.37 -5.16 2.16
CA SER A 17 -0.88 -6.54 2.26
C SER A 17 -2.00 -7.50 2.67
N ALA A 18 -2.82 -7.09 3.62
CA ALA A 18 -3.94 -7.90 4.08
C ALA A 18 -5.02 -8.05 3.00
N LEU A 19 -5.31 -6.97 2.27
CA LEU A 19 -6.34 -6.97 1.23
C LEU A 19 -5.90 -7.71 -0.03
N ILE A 20 -4.62 -7.58 -0.39
CA ILE A 20 -4.06 -8.26 -1.57
C ILE A 20 -4.00 -9.78 -1.33
N GLY A 21 -3.60 -10.19 -0.13
CA GLY A 21 -3.46 -11.62 0.20
C GLY A 21 -2.56 -12.33 -0.79
N THR A 22 -3.09 -13.34 -1.48
CA THR A 22 -2.36 -14.12 -2.48
C THR A 22 -2.74 -13.77 -3.92
N SER A 23 -3.49 -12.70 -4.12
CA SER A 23 -3.98 -12.30 -5.44
C SER A 23 -2.86 -11.80 -6.34
N GLN A 24 -3.04 -11.93 -7.65
CA GLN A 24 -2.11 -11.41 -8.66
C GLN A 24 -2.57 -10.06 -9.20
N TYR A 25 -3.75 -9.62 -8.81
CA TYR A 25 -4.30 -8.33 -9.18
C TYR A 25 -5.13 -7.79 -8.03
N TYR A 26 -5.04 -6.49 -7.81
CA TYR A 26 -5.84 -5.83 -6.79
C TYR A 26 -6.52 -4.60 -7.39
N SER A 27 -7.79 -4.40 -7.05
CA SER A 27 -8.50 -3.17 -7.39
C SER A 27 -9.47 -2.87 -6.24
N GLY A 28 -9.32 -1.69 -5.65
CA GLY A 28 -10.19 -1.31 -4.55
C GLY A 28 -9.80 0.01 -3.92
N ALA A 29 -10.53 0.36 -2.88
CA ALA A 29 -10.30 1.59 -2.12
C ALA A 29 -10.54 1.31 -0.63
N PHE A 30 -9.81 2.01 0.22
CA PHE A 30 -10.02 1.92 1.67
C PHE A 30 -9.63 3.23 2.33
N GLU A 31 -10.09 3.41 3.56
CA GLU A 31 -9.81 4.61 4.34
C GLU A 31 -9.07 4.24 5.62
N ILE A 32 -8.18 5.11 6.05
CA ILE A 32 -7.46 4.99 7.32
C ILE A 32 -7.59 6.32 8.04
N ASP A 33 -8.05 6.28 9.28
CA ASP A 33 -8.23 7.47 10.09
C ASP A 33 -7.05 7.64 11.05
N PHE A 34 -6.49 8.84 11.06
CA PHE A 34 -5.54 9.29 12.06
C PHE A 34 -6.20 10.43 12.85
N GLU A 35 -5.57 10.87 13.95
CA GLU A 35 -6.16 11.88 14.83
C GLU A 35 -6.62 13.14 14.10
N ASP A 36 -5.80 13.61 13.17
CA ASP A 36 -6.00 14.92 12.52
C ASP A 36 -6.28 14.81 11.02
N VAL A 37 -6.28 13.61 10.46
CA VAL A 37 -6.44 13.44 9.03
C VAL A 37 -7.04 12.07 8.72
N SER A 38 -7.94 12.03 7.74
CA SER A 38 -8.41 10.78 7.13
C SER A 38 -7.77 10.62 5.78
N CYS A 39 -7.23 9.42 5.53
CA CYS A 39 -6.57 9.11 4.26
C CYS A 39 -7.39 8.08 3.49
N ARG A 40 -7.56 8.32 2.20
CA ARG A 40 -8.25 7.39 1.31
C ARG A 40 -7.29 6.93 0.23
N MET A 41 -7.07 5.62 0.15
CA MET A 41 -6.23 5.02 -0.87
C MET A 41 -7.10 4.33 -1.91
N VAL A 42 -6.88 4.66 -3.18
CA VAL A 42 -7.49 3.98 -4.32
C VAL A 42 -6.35 3.37 -5.12
N LEU A 43 -6.46 2.09 -5.42
CA LEU A 43 -5.40 1.39 -6.14
C LEU A 43 -5.96 0.29 -7.03
N SER A 44 -5.47 0.26 -8.27
CA SER A 44 -5.60 -0.87 -9.18
C SER A 44 -4.19 -1.23 -9.61
N ALA A 45 -3.76 -2.46 -9.37
CA ALA A 45 -2.37 -2.85 -9.57
C ALA A 45 -2.24 -4.31 -9.95
N VAL A 46 -1.19 -4.61 -10.72
CA VAL A 46 -0.76 -5.98 -11.01
C VAL A 46 0.33 -6.34 -10.01
N ILE A 47 0.24 -7.52 -9.41
CA ILE A 47 1.16 -7.98 -8.39
C ILE A 47 1.99 -9.13 -8.96
N TYR A 48 3.30 -8.94 -9.02
CA TYR A 48 4.26 -9.95 -9.46
C TYR A 48 4.80 -10.69 -8.24
N ARG A 49 4.76 -12.02 -8.30
CA ARG A 49 5.11 -12.88 -7.18
C ARG A 49 6.08 -13.98 -7.61
N HIS A 50 6.78 -14.53 -6.63
CA HIS A 50 7.53 -15.78 -6.80
C HIS A 50 7.45 -16.58 -5.51
N ASN A 51 7.74 -17.89 -5.61
CA ASN A 51 7.79 -18.77 -4.46
C ASN A 51 9.24 -19.08 -4.12
N GLU A 52 9.55 -19.16 -2.83
CA GLU A 52 10.84 -19.61 -2.34
C GLU A 52 10.65 -20.79 -1.41
N THR A 53 11.55 -21.78 -1.49
CA THR A 53 11.57 -22.89 -0.55
C THR A 53 12.61 -22.59 0.52
N LEU A 54 12.16 -22.54 1.77
CA LEU A 54 13.04 -22.33 2.91
C LEU A 54 13.82 -23.61 3.24
N PRO A 55 14.95 -23.48 3.99
CA PRO A 55 15.76 -24.65 4.35
C PRO A 55 14.99 -25.78 5.04
N GLU A 56 13.96 -25.45 5.82
CA GLU A 56 13.11 -26.45 6.48
C GLU A 56 12.06 -27.07 5.55
N GLY A 57 12.05 -26.71 4.27
CA GLY A 57 11.14 -27.28 3.28
C GLY A 57 9.83 -26.51 3.09
N ARG A 58 9.58 -25.47 3.89
CA ARG A 58 8.37 -24.65 3.75
C ARG A 58 8.47 -23.77 2.52
N VAL A 59 7.40 -23.65 1.77
CA VAL A 59 7.32 -22.76 0.61
C VAL A 59 6.64 -21.47 1.04
N VAL A 60 7.25 -20.34 0.71
CA VAL A 60 6.68 -19.00 0.98
C VAL A 60 6.44 -18.28 -0.34
N ASP A 61 5.38 -17.49 -0.36
CA ASP A 61 4.99 -16.67 -1.53
C ASP A 61 5.41 -15.24 -1.24
N LEU A 62 6.30 -14.69 -2.06
CA LEU A 62 6.86 -13.35 -1.87
C LEU A 62 6.43 -12.43 -3.02
N ILE A 63 6.22 -11.16 -2.68
CA ILE A 63 5.89 -10.13 -3.67
C ILE A 63 7.18 -9.56 -4.24
N ASP A 64 7.37 -9.70 -5.56
CA ASP A 64 8.52 -9.14 -6.26
C ASP A 64 8.31 -7.68 -6.64
N ASN A 65 7.12 -7.34 -7.11
CA ASN A 65 6.83 -6.00 -7.54
C ASN A 65 5.33 -5.77 -7.59
N ILE A 66 4.95 -4.51 -7.49
CA ILE A 66 3.57 -4.07 -7.64
C ILE A 66 3.59 -2.95 -8.68
N ILE A 67 2.88 -3.16 -9.79
CA ILE A 67 2.82 -2.18 -10.87
C ILE A 67 1.44 -1.53 -10.85
N PRO A 68 1.35 -0.26 -10.45
CA PRO A 68 0.06 0.43 -10.42
C PRO A 68 -0.43 0.72 -11.83
N VAL A 69 -1.68 0.34 -12.08
CA VAL A 69 -2.41 0.76 -13.29
C VAL A 69 -3.01 2.13 -13.04
N TRP A 70 -3.53 2.31 -11.84
CA TRP A 70 -4.11 3.58 -11.40
C TRP A 70 -4.01 3.67 -9.88
N TRP A 71 -3.71 4.87 -9.36
CA TRP A 71 -3.76 5.09 -7.92
C TRP A 71 -4.13 6.53 -7.61
N GLU A 72 -4.77 6.70 -6.44
CA GLU A 72 -5.07 8.00 -5.86
C GLU A 72 -4.85 7.92 -4.36
N PHE A 73 -4.36 8.99 -3.79
CA PHE A 73 -4.23 9.09 -2.34
C PHE A 73 -4.76 10.45 -1.91
N HIS A 74 -5.84 10.43 -1.14
CA HIS A 74 -6.53 11.62 -0.69
C HIS A 74 -6.33 11.82 0.80
N THR A 75 -6.12 13.06 1.20
CA THR A 75 -5.99 13.44 2.60
C THR A 75 -7.06 14.48 2.92
N ILE A 76 -7.85 14.20 3.95
CA ILE A 76 -9.01 14.99 4.32
C ILE A 76 -8.86 15.40 5.78
N THR A 77 -8.85 16.73 6.02
CA THR A 77 -8.78 17.32 7.35
C THR A 77 -10.09 18.00 7.69
N GLU A 78 -10.17 18.68 8.83
CA GLU A 78 -11.33 19.47 9.20
C GLU A 78 -11.62 20.58 8.18
N GLU A 79 -10.59 21.02 7.46
CA GLU A 79 -10.71 22.05 6.43
C GLU A 79 -11.16 21.50 5.07
N GLY A 80 -11.35 20.18 4.96
CA GLY A 80 -11.68 19.50 3.73
C GLY A 80 -10.47 18.76 3.16
N GLU A 81 -10.54 18.46 1.87
CA GLU A 81 -9.44 17.75 1.21
C GLU A 81 -8.26 18.70 1.02
N VAL A 82 -7.06 18.21 1.36
CA VAL A 82 -5.82 18.98 1.22
C VAL A 82 -4.83 18.21 0.33
N LEU A 83 -3.94 18.96 -0.31
CA LEU A 83 -2.87 18.34 -1.11
C LEU A 83 -1.89 17.58 -0.21
N ASN A 84 -1.26 16.55 -0.77
CA ASN A 84 -0.29 15.76 -0.05
C ASN A 84 0.88 15.38 -0.97
N ASP A 85 1.96 14.88 -0.33
CA ASP A 85 3.18 14.48 -1.03
C ASP A 85 3.34 12.95 -1.13
N PHE A 86 2.23 12.22 -1.11
CA PHE A 86 2.27 10.77 -1.21
C PHE A 86 2.97 10.34 -2.50
N ASP A 87 3.88 9.37 -2.37
CA ASP A 87 4.62 8.81 -3.50
C ASP A 87 4.47 7.29 -3.48
N PHE A 88 3.92 6.74 -4.56
CA PHE A 88 3.71 5.31 -4.66
C PHE A 88 5.04 4.53 -4.65
N ALA A 89 6.11 5.10 -5.22
CA ALA A 89 7.42 4.46 -5.19
C ALA A 89 7.92 4.29 -3.76
N GLU A 90 7.65 5.24 -2.89
CA GLU A 90 8.01 5.14 -1.48
C GLU A 90 7.15 4.08 -0.77
N LEU A 91 5.86 4.02 -1.08
CA LEU A 91 4.98 2.99 -0.54
C LEU A 91 5.48 1.58 -0.88
N LYS A 92 5.99 1.38 -2.09
CA LYS A 92 6.53 0.09 -2.53
C LYS A 92 7.60 -0.45 -1.58
N GLU A 93 8.44 0.42 -1.02
CA GLU A 93 9.51 0.00 -0.11
C GLU A 93 8.96 -0.70 1.13
N TYR A 94 7.74 -0.37 1.53
CA TYR A 94 7.07 -1.02 2.67
C TYR A 94 6.30 -2.27 2.27
N LEU A 95 5.95 -2.40 0.99
CA LEU A 95 5.16 -3.52 0.48
C LEU A 95 6.00 -4.69 -0.01
N LEU A 96 7.17 -4.41 -0.58
CA LEU A 96 7.99 -5.45 -1.17
C LEU A 96 8.76 -6.22 -0.12
N ASP A 97 8.84 -7.52 -0.30
CA ASP A 97 9.64 -8.40 0.54
C ASP A 97 11.10 -8.30 0.12
N LYS A 98 11.98 -8.20 1.11
CA LYS A 98 13.42 -8.01 0.89
C LYS A 98 14.22 -9.19 1.40
#